data_bca4d7b3d18c40bc73e09a294b18e6da
#
_entry.id   bca4d7b3d18c40bc73e09a294b18e6da
#
_cell.length_a   1.000
_cell.length_b   1.000
_cell.length_c   1.000
_cell.angle_alpha   90.00
_cell.angle_beta   90.00
_cell.angle_gamma   90.00
#
_symmetry.space_group_name_H-M   'P 1'
#
loop_
_entity.id
_entity.type
_entity.pdbx_description
1 polymer ?
#
loop_
_entity_poly.entity_id
_entity_poly.type
_entity_poly.pdbx_seq_one_letter_code
_entity_poly.pdbx_strand_id
1 'polypeptide(L)'
;MKKILAIVGIVVAVLIIIVICIPFFIDANSFKPTLESDLTQTLGRNVQIGNISLKLWSGSIAVDNVAIADDPAFSSQPFLTAQQLKAGVALMPLIFSKELRVLSLTIANPQVSLIRSKDGTWNFSSLGGKTAKTQTTSANSSTPPGVSVQKLALTDGKMTITESGGKTRSYEGVDLVAENVSYTSEFPFQFSANTPGQGTIKLNGQAGPVNGSDAALTPIHATVDVSHLDLASTGFIDASTGLGGIVGFRGQVDSDGKMVDSHGSVTAESLKLTAGSSPSTVPVDIDYQTTYDPKNQIGTLKQGNVHVGKAVANLTGTYDASGAVTAVNMKMSGQGMSVPDLEGVLPAVGVKLPSGASLQSGTLDTSLAISGPVDKLVIAGPVTLSNAKMAGFSLKGALGALSSFTGLGGASGSDTEIQTLHADVRVDPSGQHVTNLNVVVPSIGTVTGNGDASASGDLNCKMVAALSGAGGAITSVLGGGSKGVPFLVKGTTSHPVFQPDVSGMAKGFLNTGKTGLGTTSGAAGAAAGALGGLFGKKKTQ
;
A
#
# COMPACT_ATOMS: atom_id res chain seq x y z
N MET A 1 -28.56 -27.01 -70.03
CA MET A 1 -27.89 -26.92 -68.72
C MET A 1 -26.55 -26.20 -68.80
N LYS A 2 -25.56 -26.58 -69.67
CA LYS A 2 -24.24 -25.92 -69.71
C LYS A 2 -24.26 -24.40 -70.01
N LYS A 3 -25.18 -23.93 -70.87
CA LYS A 3 -25.32 -22.48 -71.19
C LYS A 3 -25.91 -21.66 -70.04
N ILE A 4 -26.82 -22.23 -69.24
CA ILE A 4 -27.41 -21.57 -68.06
C ILE A 4 -26.37 -21.47 -66.97
N LEU A 5 -25.56 -22.52 -66.73
CA LEU A 5 -24.44 -22.48 -65.80
C LEU A 5 -23.37 -21.42 -66.18
N ALA A 6 -23.07 -21.26 -67.49
CA ALA A 6 -22.15 -20.27 -67.95
C ALA A 6 -22.68 -18.83 -67.74
N ILE A 7 -23.98 -18.58 -68.00
CA ILE A 7 -24.61 -17.29 -67.73
C ILE A 7 -24.65 -16.98 -66.25
N VAL A 8 -24.99 -17.91 -65.40
CA VAL A 8 -24.95 -17.76 -63.93
C VAL A 8 -23.52 -17.50 -63.46
N GLY A 9 -22.51 -18.19 -64.01
CA GLY A 9 -21.09 -17.95 -63.70
C GLY A 9 -20.62 -16.54 -64.09
N ILE A 10 -21.06 -16.05 -65.28
CA ILE A 10 -20.74 -14.67 -65.72
C ILE A 10 -21.43 -13.64 -64.82
N VAL A 11 -22.68 -13.82 -64.45
CA VAL A 11 -23.42 -12.92 -63.57
C VAL A 11 -22.78 -12.88 -62.17
N VAL A 12 -22.38 -14.03 -61.65
CA VAL A 12 -21.67 -14.11 -60.37
C VAL A 12 -20.28 -13.42 -60.45
N ALA A 13 -19.53 -13.64 -61.56
CA ALA A 13 -18.26 -12.99 -61.78
C ALA A 13 -18.39 -11.47 -61.90
N VAL A 14 -19.42 -10.97 -62.61
CA VAL A 14 -19.71 -9.54 -62.69
C VAL A 14 -20.11 -8.96 -61.35
N LEU A 15 -20.93 -9.67 -60.57
CA LEU A 15 -21.27 -9.25 -59.20
C LEU A 15 -20.05 -9.20 -58.30
N ILE A 16 -19.16 -10.18 -58.39
CA ILE A 16 -17.89 -10.19 -57.65
C ILE A 16 -17.00 -9.00 -58.07
N ILE A 17 -16.89 -8.70 -59.37
CA ILE A 17 -16.13 -7.55 -59.87
C ILE A 17 -16.76 -6.24 -59.39
N ILE A 18 -18.07 -6.10 -59.40
CA ILE A 18 -18.76 -4.91 -58.88
C ILE A 18 -18.44 -4.76 -57.37
N VAL A 19 -18.53 -5.81 -56.58
CA VAL A 19 -18.19 -5.78 -55.14
C VAL A 19 -16.72 -5.41 -54.91
N ILE A 20 -15.80 -5.89 -55.73
CA ILE A 20 -14.37 -5.54 -55.68
C ILE A 20 -14.15 -4.08 -56.08
N CYS A 21 -14.94 -3.53 -56.99
CA CYS A 21 -14.80 -2.16 -57.49
C CYS A 21 -15.48 -1.11 -56.61
N ILE A 22 -16.45 -1.47 -55.76
CA ILE A 22 -17.15 -0.56 -54.84
C ILE A 22 -16.18 0.34 -54.02
N PRO A 23 -15.08 -0.17 -53.42
CA PRO A 23 -14.15 0.65 -52.67
C PRO A 23 -13.44 1.73 -53.49
N PHE A 24 -13.28 1.52 -54.80
CA PHE A 24 -12.61 2.47 -55.67
C PHE A 24 -13.53 3.62 -56.09
N PHE A 25 -14.85 3.47 -55.91
CA PHE A 25 -15.84 4.50 -56.23
C PHE A 25 -16.40 5.26 -55.05
N ILE A 26 -16.17 4.76 -53.82
CA ILE A 26 -16.63 5.42 -52.61
C ILE A 26 -15.44 6.06 -51.91
N ASP A 27 -15.39 7.39 -51.95
CA ASP A 27 -14.46 8.14 -51.10
C ASP A 27 -14.97 8.08 -49.66
N ALA A 28 -14.38 7.19 -48.88
CA ALA A 28 -14.73 7.03 -47.48
C ALA A 28 -14.51 8.32 -46.65
N ASN A 29 -13.58 9.18 -47.07
CA ASN A 29 -13.30 10.44 -46.37
C ASN A 29 -14.42 11.46 -46.54
N SER A 30 -15.31 11.32 -47.55
CA SER A 30 -16.49 12.16 -47.68
C SER A 30 -17.45 12.05 -46.48
N PHE A 31 -17.42 10.93 -45.76
CA PHE A 31 -18.22 10.69 -44.53
C PHE A 31 -17.58 11.24 -43.26
N LYS A 32 -16.32 11.70 -43.32
CA LYS A 32 -15.57 12.18 -42.16
C LYS A 32 -16.30 13.28 -41.36
N PRO A 33 -16.82 14.38 -42.00
CA PRO A 33 -17.51 15.44 -41.26
C PRO A 33 -18.78 14.94 -40.54
N THR A 34 -19.51 14.03 -41.17
CA THR A 34 -20.72 13.43 -40.59
C THR A 34 -20.36 12.56 -39.38
N LEU A 35 -19.35 11.69 -39.49
CA LEU A 35 -18.89 10.86 -38.41
C LEU A 35 -18.35 11.68 -37.23
N GLU A 36 -17.56 12.70 -37.47
CA GLU A 36 -17.07 13.63 -36.44
C GLU A 36 -18.24 14.32 -35.72
N SER A 37 -19.24 14.78 -36.49
CA SER A 37 -20.45 15.40 -35.93
C SER A 37 -21.27 14.42 -35.06
N ASP A 38 -21.54 13.21 -35.56
CA ASP A 38 -22.36 12.21 -34.91
C ASP A 38 -21.68 11.70 -33.64
N LEU A 39 -20.36 11.44 -33.68
CA LEU A 39 -19.57 11.04 -32.51
C LEU A 39 -19.50 12.18 -31.48
N THR A 40 -19.31 13.43 -31.97
CA THR A 40 -19.30 14.61 -31.07
C THR A 40 -20.64 14.77 -30.36
N GLN A 41 -21.75 14.57 -31.05
CA GLN A 41 -23.09 14.64 -30.47
C GLN A 41 -23.31 13.50 -29.47
N THR A 42 -22.92 12.28 -29.84
CA THR A 42 -23.13 11.08 -29.00
C THR A 42 -22.29 11.12 -27.72
N LEU A 43 -21.01 11.49 -27.84
CA LEU A 43 -20.10 11.54 -26.71
C LEU A 43 -20.21 12.83 -25.88
N GLY A 44 -20.82 13.88 -26.46
CA GLY A 44 -20.83 15.20 -25.84
C GLY A 44 -19.47 15.89 -25.79
N ARG A 45 -18.52 15.42 -26.62
CA ARG A 45 -17.12 15.84 -26.68
C ARG A 45 -16.71 16.05 -28.14
N ASN A 46 -15.87 17.04 -28.40
CA ASN A 46 -15.32 17.24 -29.75
C ASN A 46 -14.49 16.02 -30.16
N VAL A 47 -14.84 15.42 -31.29
CA VAL A 47 -14.13 14.27 -31.87
C VAL A 47 -13.49 14.70 -33.18
N GLN A 48 -12.22 14.40 -33.35
CA GLN A 48 -11.45 14.58 -34.57
C GLN A 48 -10.93 13.23 -35.02
N ILE A 49 -11.02 12.96 -36.33
CA ILE A 49 -10.52 11.73 -36.94
C ILE A 49 -9.65 12.04 -38.15
N GLY A 50 -8.69 11.14 -38.40
CA GLY A 50 -7.85 11.23 -39.59
C GLY A 50 -8.51 10.62 -40.82
N ASN A 51 -7.76 9.78 -41.54
CA ASN A 51 -8.25 9.13 -42.76
C ASN A 51 -9.15 7.94 -42.44
N ILE A 52 -10.19 7.79 -43.25
CA ILE A 52 -11.11 6.65 -43.18
C ILE A 52 -10.77 5.70 -44.33
N SER A 53 -10.60 4.42 -44.02
CA SER A 53 -10.37 3.35 -45.01
C SER A 53 -11.40 2.23 -44.83
N LEU A 54 -11.98 1.80 -45.95
CA LEU A 54 -12.93 0.68 -46.00
C LEU A 54 -12.18 -0.59 -46.40
N LYS A 55 -12.25 -1.62 -45.56
CA LYS A 55 -11.70 -2.95 -45.84
C LYS A 55 -12.86 -3.93 -46.07
N LEU A 56 -13.44 -3.93 -47.27
CA LEU A 56 -14.63 -4.72 -47.59
C LEU A 56 -14.44 -6.23 -47.40
N TRP A 57 -13.24 -6.76 -47.63
CA TRP A 57 -12.95 -8.18 -47.44
C TRP A 57 -13.03 -8.64 -45.97
N SER A 58 -12.71 -7.75 -45.05
CA SER A 58 -12.80 -8.04 -43.61
C SER A 58 -14.06 -7.48 -42.97
N GLY A 59 -14.94 -6.81 -43.73
CA GLY A 59 -16.11 -6.17 -43.16
C GLY A 59 -15.78 -5.10 -42.14
N SER A 60 -14.68 -4.34 -42.34
CA SER A 60 -14.24 -3.39 -41.33
C SER A 60 -13.99 -2.00 -41.93
N ILE A 61 -14.26 -1.00 -41.10
CA ILE A 61 -13.90 0.40 -41.33
C ILE A 61 -12.73 0.70 -40.41
N ALA A 62 -11.64 1.23 -40.93
CA ALA A 62 -10.53 1.72 -40.13
C ALA A 62 -10.45 3.24 -40.22
N VAL A 63 -10.25 3.88 -39.09
CA VAL A 63 -10.10 5.32 -38.92
C VAL A 63 -8.76 5.55 -38.23
N ASP A 64 -7.91 6.33 -38.84
CA ASP A 64 -6.59 6.65 -38.29
C ASP A 64 -6.65 7.94 -37.49
N ASN A 65 -5.74 8.08 -36.51
CA ASN A 65 -5.53 9.30 -35.73
C ASN A 65 -6.83 9.86 -35.11
N VAL A 66 -7.44 9.08 -34.21
CA VAL A 66 -8.63 9.50 -33.49
C VAL A 66 -8.22 10.34 -32.27
N ALA A 67 -8.89 11.47 -32.07
CA ALA A 67 -8.74 12.30 -30.87
C ALA A 67 -10.11 12.71 -30.33
N ILE A 68 -10.32 12.49 -29.04
CA ILE A 68 -11.52 12.91 -28.30
C ILE A 68 -11.08 13.95 -27.28
N ALA A 69 -11.64 15.16 -27.38
CA ALA A 69 -11.34 16.24 -26.44
C ALA A 69 -11.80 15.89 -25.02
N ASP A 70 -11.11 16.40 -24.02
CA ASP A 70 -11.55 16.28 -22.64
C ASP A 70 -12.68 17.27 -22.31
N ASP A 71 -13.27 17.13 -21.13
CA ASP A 71 -14.15 18.15 -20.54
C ASP A 71 -13.33 19.41 -20.25
N PRO A 72 -13.70 20.56 -20.77
CA PRO A 72 -12.98 21.80 -20.51
C PRO A 72 -12.85 22.15 -19.03
N ALA A 73 -13.71 21.58 -18.16
CA ALA A 73 -13.62 21.72 -16.71
C ALA A 73 -12.42 20.97 -16.11
N PHE A 74 -11.86 19.98 -16.81
CA PHE A 74 -10.74 19.15 -16.34
C PHE A 74 -9.45 19.44 -17.08
N SER A 75 -9.46 19.47 -18.42
CA SER A 75 -8.26 19.65 -19.21
C SER A 75 -8.52 20.25 -20.59
N SER A 76 -7.53 20.97 -21.14
CA SER A 76 -7.48 21.38 -22.54
C SER A 76 -6.81 20.33 -23.43
N GLN A 77 -6.20 19.29 -22.84
CA GLN A 77 -5.60 18.19 -23.59
C GLN A 77 -6.66 17.15 -23.95
N PRO A 78 -6.43 16.30 -24.97
CA PRO A 78 -7.37 15.23 -25.29
C PRO A 78 -7.59 14.26 -24.12
N PHE A 79 -8.84 13.83 -23.94
CA PHE A 79 -9.21 12.72 -23.07
C PHE A 79 -8.66 11.38 -23.59
N LEU A 80 -8.81 11.18 -24.92
CA LEU A 80 -8.33 9.99 -25.59
C LEU A 80 -7.71 10.36 -26.94
N THR A 81 -6.54 9.80 -27.22
CA THR A 81 -5.98 9.73 -28.56
C THR A 81 -5.70 8.28 -28.93
N ALA A 82 -5.83 7.90 -30.21
CA ALA A 82 -5.50 6.55 -30.67
C ALA A 82 -4.91 6.60 -32.07
N GLN A 83 -3.96 5.72 -32.36
CA GLN A 83 -3.38 5.61 -33.68
C GLN A 83 -4.40 5.10 -34.69
N GLN A 84 -5.22 4.12 -34.29
CA GLN A 84 -6.22 3.53 -35.16
C GLN A 84 -7.43 3.05 -34.38
N LEU A 85 -8.60 3.31 -34.93
CA LEU A 85 -9.88 2.73 -34.51
C LEU A 85 -10.38 1.86 -35.65
N LYS A 86 -10.66 0.58 -35.37
CA LYS A 86 -11.27 -0.37 -36.29
C LYS A 86 -12.67 -0.71 -35.84
N ALA A 87 -13.66 -0.48 -36.70
CA ALA A 87 -15.03 -0.91 -36.49
C ALA A 87 -15.35 -2.08 -37.42
N GLY A 88 -15.64 -3.25 -36.86
CA GLY A 88 -16.23 -4.36 -37.61
C GLY A 88 -17.72 -4.10 -37.83
N VAL A 89 -18.20 -4.24 -39.04
CA VAL A 89 -19.59 -3.95 -39.41
C VAL A 89 -20.25 -5.16 -40.06
N ALA A 90 -21.55 -5.32 -39.85
CA ALA A 90 -22.35 -6.34 -40.53
C ALA A 90 -22.57 -5.92 -41.99
N LEU A 91 -21.87 -6.55 -42.93
CA LEU A 91 -21.93 -6.16 -44.36
C LEU A 91 -23.31 -6.39 -44.97
N MET A 92 -24.03 -7.49 -44.63
CA MET A 92 -25.34 -7.77 -45.21
C MET A 92 -26.39 -6.69 -44.91
N PRO A 93 -26.60 -6.28 -43.65
CA PRO A 93 -27.46 -5.13 -43.34
C PRO A 93 -27.01 -3.82 -44.01
N LEU A 94 -25.69 -3.58 -44.07
CA LEU A 94 -25.15 -2.37 -44.69
C LEU A 94 -25.45 -2.30 -46.19
N ILE A 95 -25.29 -3.41 -46.92
CA ILE A 95 -25.46 -3.46 -48.36
C ILE A 95 -26.95 -3.50 -48.75
N PHE A 96 -27.75 -4.35 -48.11
CA PHE A 96 -29.14 -4.60 -48.49
C PHE A 96 -30.16 -3.66 -47.84
N SER A 97 -29.93 -3.30 -46.56
CA SER A 97 -30.86 -2.48 -45.78
C SER A 97 -30.35 -1.06 -45.53
N LYS A 98 -29.11 -0.75 -45.91
CA LYS A 98 -28.41 0.52 -45.61
C LYS A 98 -28.33 0.79 -44.09
N GLU A 99 -28.35 -0.26 -43.29
CA GLU A 99 -28.31 -0.21 -41.83
C GLU A 99 -26.88 -0.50 -41.35
N LEU A 100 -26.26 0.49 -40.68
CA LEU A 100 -24.93 0.30 -40.09
C LEU A 100 -25.06 -0.40 -38.72
N ARG A 101 -24.65 -1.66 -38.65
CA ARG A 101 -24.55 -2.43 -37.41
C ARG A 101 -23.09 -2.66 -37.09
N VAL A 102 -22.62 -2.03 -36.00
CA VAL A 102 -21.26 -2.20 -35.50
C VAL A 102 -21.20 -3.49 -34.67
N LEU A 103 -20.39 -4.45 -35.11
CA LEU A 103 -20.16 -5.72 -34.42
C LEU A 103 -19.00 -5.64 -33.45
N SER A 104 -17.93 -4.97 -33.83
CA SER A 104 -16.74 -4.85 -32.99
C SER A 104 -16.12 -3.46 -33.08
N LEU A 105 -15.51 -3.03 -32.00
CA LEU A 105 -14.73 -1.82 -31.93
C LEU A 105 -13.37 -2.16 -31.33
N THR A 106 -12.30 -1.92 -32.07
CA THR A 106 -10.93 -2.11 -31.60
C THR A 106 -10.17 -0.80 -31.69
N ILE A 107 -9.58 -0.37 -30.59
CA ILE A 107 -8.78 0.84 -30.50
C ILE A 107 -7.34 0.42 -30.25
N ALA A 108 -6.45 0.74 -31.19
CA ALA A 108 -5.05 0.37 -31.13
C ALA A 108 -4.20 1.54 -30.59
N ASN A 109 -3.29 1.23 -29.69
CA ASN A 109 -2.38 2.18 -29.04
C ASN A 109 -3.11 3.43 -28.49
N PRO A 110 -4.22 3.27 -27.75
CA PRO A 110 -4.89 4.41 -27.16
C PRO A 110 -4.03 5.04 -26.06
N GLN A 111 -4.07 6.36 -25.97
CA GLN A 111 -3.56 7.12 -24.84
C GLN A 111 -4.77 7.74 -24.16
N VAL A 112 -5.05 7.31 -22.93
CA VAL A 112 -6.22 7.74 -22.16
C VAL A 112 -5.76 8.54 -20.95
N SER A 113 -6.33 9.73 -20.75
CA SER A 113 -6.09 10.58 -19.60
C SER A 113 -7.30 10.57 -18.68
N LEU A 114 -7.18 9.95 -17.53
CA LEU A 114 -8.19 9.92 -16.47
C LEU A 114 -7.85 10.97 -15.41
N ILE A 115 -8.73 11.94 -15.22
CA ILE A 115 -8.53 13.02 -14.25
C ILE A 115 -9.68 12.99 -13.24
N ARG A 116 -9.33 13.03 -11.97
CA ARG A 116 -10.28 13.09 -10.88
C ARG A 116 -10.22 14.45 -10.21
N SER A 117 -11.36 15.11 -10.09
CA SER A 117 -11.51 16.39 -9.36
C SER A 117 -11.56 16.19 -7.85
N LYS A 118 -11.49 17.29 -7.09
CA LYS A 118 -11.53 17.27 -5.61
C LYS A 118 -12.86 16.77 -5.03
N ASP A 119 -13.94 16.94 -5.75
CA ASP A 119 -15.28 16.45 -5.38
C ASP A 119 -15.51 14.96 -5.76
N GLY A 120 -14.46 14.28 -6.25
CA GLY A 120 -14.51 12.86 -6.59
C GLY A 120 -15.05 12.55 -7.99
N THR A 121 -15.42 13.57 -8.78
CA THR A 121 -15.93 13.39 -10.15
C THR A 121 -14.79 13.10 -11.12
N TRP A 122 -15.00 12.16 -12.03
CA TRP A 122 -14.05 11.83 -13.08
C TRP A 122 -14.34 12.62 -14.37
N ASN A 123 -13.29 12.91 -15.12
CA ASN A 123 -13.45 13.59 -16.43
C ASN A 123 -14.30 12.77 -17.41
N PHE A 124 -14.38 11.46 -17.30
CA PHE A 124 -15.23 10.61 -18.16
C PHE A 124 -16.68 10.47 -17.65
N SER A 125 -17.03 10.93 -16.45
CA SER A 125 -18.38 10.82 -15.88
C SER A 125 -19.44 11.51 -16.74
N SER A 126 -19.09 12.54 -17.51
CA SER A 126 -20.00 13.28 -18.38
C SER A 126 -20.04 12.76 -19.83
N LEU A 127 -19.31 11.67 -20.16
CA LEU A 127 -19.35 11.06 -21.49
C LEU A 127 -20.74 10.48 -21.79
N GLY A 128 -21.31 10.86 -22.94
CA GLY A 128 -22.64 10.38 -23.36
C GLY A 128 -23.83 11.00 -22.61
N GLY A 129 -23.59 11.79 -21.54
CA GLY A 129 -24.63 12.23 -20.61
C GLY A 129 -25.61 13.30 -21.13
N LYS A 130 -25.37 13.92 -22.30
CA LYS A 130 -26.28 14.96 -22.85
C LYS A 130 -27.44 14.38 -23.65
N THR A 131 -27.30 13.20 -24.22
CA THR A 131 -28.36 12.54 -25.00
C THR A 131 -29.46 11.96 -24.12
N ALA A 132 -29.17 11.58 -22.88
CA ALA A 132 -30.17 11.06 -21.95
C ALA A 132 -31.10 12.14 -21.37
N LYS A 133 -30.70 13.41 -21.35
CA LYS A 133 -31.50 14.51 -20.80
C LYS A 133 -32.51 15.14 -21.77
N THR A 134 -32.43 14.86 -23.08
CA THR A 134 -33.31 15.49 -24.08
C THR A 134 -34.50 14.60 -24.51
N GLN A 135 -34.64 13.38 -23.97
CA GLN A 135 -35.73 12.47 -24.32
C GLN A 135 -36.83 12.34 -23.26
N THR A 136 -37.02 13.33 -22.38
CA THR A 136 -38.12 13.32 -21.39
C THR A 136 -39.37 14.07 -21.85
N THR A 137 -39.66 14.17 -23.15
CA THR A 137 -40.95 14.63 -23.63
C THR A 137 -41.31 14.00 -24.97
N SER A 138 -41.65 12.70 -24.94
CA SER A 138 -42.59 12.08 -25.89
C SER A 138 -42.93 10.67 -25.39
N ALA A 139 -44.06 10.54 -24.75
CA ALA A 139 -44.69 9.26 -24.51
C ALA A 139 -45.16 8.71 -25.87
N ASN A 140 -44.37 7.88 -26.46
CA ASN A 140 -44.63 6.88 -27.49
C ASN A 140 -43.39 6.75 -28.37
N SER A 141 -42.49 5.89 -27.99
CA SER A 141 -41.63 5.16 -28.94
C SER A 141 -40.60 4.36 -28.16
N SER A 142 -40.71 3.04 -28.29
CA SER A 142 -39.62 2.06 -28.34
C SER A 142 -38.30 2.47 -27.67
N THR A 143 -37.93 1.70 -26.66
CA THR A 143 -36.57 1.54 -26.15
C THR A 143 -35.54 2.02 -27.19
N PRO A 144 -34.59 2.92 -26.84
CA PRO A 144 -33.49 3.23 -27.75
C PRO A 144 -32.94 1.90 -28.27
N PRO A 145 -32.73 1.71 -29.58
CA PRO A 145 -32.18 0.48 -30.08
C PRO A 145 -30.89 0.29 -29.31
N GLY A 146 -30.84 -0.77 -28.51
CA GLY A 146 -29.70 -1.06 -27.67
C GLY A 146 -28.47 -1.13 -28.57
N VAL A 147 -27.65 -0.11 -28.55
CA VAL A 147 -26.34 -0.13 -29.19
C VAL A 147 -25.52 -1.13 -28.38
N SER A 148 -25.68 -2.41 -28.69
CA SER A 148 -24.83 -3.45 -28.13
C SER A 148 -23.62 -3.57 -29.05
N VAL A 149 -22.45 -3.24 -28.53
CA VAL A 149 -21.19 -3.56 -29.17
C VAL A 149 -20.83 -4.98 -28.79
N GLN A 150 -20.82 -5.91 -29.76
CA GLN A 150 -20.54 -7.33 -29.48
C GLN A 150 -19.12 -7.52 -28.95
N LYS A 151 -18.16 -6.71 -29.40
CA LYS A 151 -16.79 -6.75 -28.90
C LYS A 151 -16.18 -5.36 -28.87
N LEU A 152 -15.77 -4.91 -27.68
CA LEU A 152 -14.93 -3.75 -27.49
C LEU A 152 -13.53 -4.23 -27.09
N ALA A 153 -12.49 -3.75 -27.79
CA ALA A 153 -11.11 -4.06 -27.46
C ALA A 153 -10.24 -2.80 -27.46
N LEU A 154 -9.41 -2.65 -26.46
CA LEU A 154 -8.27 -1.73 -26.42
C LEU A 154 -7.02 -2.60 -26.45
N THR A 155 -6.02 -2.23 -27.25
CA THR A 155 -4.79 -3.01 -27.37
C THR A 155 -3.57 -2.10 -27.28
N ASP A 156 -2.62 -2.51 -26.44
CA ASP A 156 -1.33 -1.82 -26.24
C ASP A 156 -1.50 -0.32 -25.90
N GLY A 157 -2.42 -0.06 -24.98
CA GLY A 157 -2.75 1.30 -24.56
C GLY A 157 -1.80 1.86 -23.52
N LYS A 158 -1.85 3.19 -23.36
CA LYS A 158 -1.25 3.91 -22.24
C LYS A 158 -2.35 4.66 -21.50
N MET A 159 -2.43 4.48 -20.20
CA MET A 159 -3.39 5.15 -19.33
C MET A 159 -2.66 6.01 -18.32
N THR A 160 -3.04 7.26 -18.19
CA THR A 160 -2.58 8.16 -17.13
C THR A 160 -3.72 8.46 -16.19
N ILE A 161 -3.47 8.37 -14.89
CA ILE A 161 -4.44 8.72 -13.85
C ILE A 161 -3.88 9.89 -13.06
N THR A 162 -4.60 11.01 -13.05
CA THR A 162 -4.25 12.20 -12.27
C THR A 162 -5.32 12.41 -11.20
N GLU A 163 -4.93 12.29 -9.94
CA GLU A 163 -5.81 12.56 -8.80
C GLU A 163 -5.78 14.03 -8.38
N SER A 164 -6.71 14.43 -7.54
CA SER A 164 -6.91 15.82 -7.09
C SER A 164 -5.68 16.48 -6.43
N GLY A 165 -4.67 15.71 -6.04
CA GLY A 165 -3.39 16.21 -5.50
C GLY A 165 -2.33 16.50 -6.55
N GLY A 166 -2.65 16.37 -7.85
CA GLY A 166 -1.72 16.62 -8.96
C GLY A 166 -0.70 15.52 -9.23
N LYS A 167 -0.70 14.42 -8.48
CA LYS A 167 0.15 13.25 -8.77
C LYS A 167 -0.44 12.46 -9.94
N THR A 168 0.38 12.27 -10.97
CA THR A 168 0.03 11.50 -12.16
C THR A 168 0.72 10.14 -12.11
N ARG A 169 -0.06 9.06 -12.31
CA ARG A 169 0.43 7.69 -12.45
C ARG A 169 0.21 7.23 -13.87
N SER A 170 1.17 6.52 -14.44
CA SER A 170 1.13 6.04 -15.82
C SER A 170 1.19 4.51 -15.84
N TYR A 171 0.30 3.92 -16.63
CA TYR A 171 0.20 2.47 -16.87
C TYR A 171 0.37 2.22 -18.36
N GLU A 172 1.17 1.24 -18.74
CA GLU A 172 1.48 0.89 -20.12
C GLU A 172 1.03 -0.53 -20.43
N GLY A 173 1.00 -0.90 -21.72
CA GLY A 173 0.50 -2.21 -22.15
C GLY A 173 -0.93 -2.45 -21.65
N VAL A 174 -1.77 -1.40 -21.73
CA VAL A 174 -3.16 -1.49 -21.29
C VAL A 174 -3.97 -2.19 -22.36
N ASP A 175 -4.46 -3.38 -22.00
CA ASP A 175 -5.38 -4.15 -22.82
C ASP A 175 -6.73 -4.27 -22.13
N LEU A 176 -7.81 -4.11 -22.88
CA LEU A 176 -9.18 -4.33 -22.43
C LEU A 176 -9.93 -5.09 -23.50
N VAL A 177 -10.63 -6.13 -23.12
CA VAL A 177 -11.63 -6.81 -23.96
C VAL A 177 -12.93 -6.86 -23.18
N ALA A 178 -14.01 -6.36 -23.75
CA ALA A 178 -15.36 -6.51 -23.22
C ALA A 178 -16.27 -7.02 -24.33
N GLU A 179 -17.13 -7.98 -24.02
CA GLU A 179 -18.02 -8.63 -25.00
C GLU A 179 -19.48 -8.33 -24.67
N ASN A 180 -20.29 -8.04 -25.70
CA ASN A 180 -21.71 -7.75 -25.54
C ASN A 180 -22.01 -6.58 -24.58
N VAL A 181 -21.19 -5.52 -24.65
CA VAL A 181 -21.36 -4.31 -23.81
C VAL A 181 -22.79 -3.80 -23.90
N SER A 182 -23.46 -3.65 -22.77
CA SER A 182 -24.90 -3.41 -22.71
C SER A 182 -25.27 -2.41 -21.62
N TYR A 183 -26.32 -1.63 -21.90
CA TYR A 183 -26.98 -0.75 -20.93
C TYR A 183 -28.10 -1.43 -20.12
N THR A 184 -28.37 -2.72 -20.42
CA THR A 184 -29.51 -3.46 -19.83
C THR A 184 -29.13 -4.76 -19.16
N SER A 185 -27.91 -5.26 -19.41
CA SER A 185 -27.42 -6.53 -18.86
C SER A 185 -25.93 -6.45 -18.54
N GLU A 186 -25.49 -7.34 -17.68
CA GLU A 186 -24.07 -7.57 -17.41
C GLU A 186 -23.35 -8.15 -18.64
N PHE A 187 -22.05 -7.89 -18.73
CA PHE A 187 -21.20 -8.37 -19.81
C PHE A 187 -19.80 -8.73 -19.30
N PRO A 188 -19.17 -9.77 -19.85
CA PRO A 188 -17.83 -10.17 -19.46
C PRO A 188 -16.78 -9.17 -19.95
N PHE A 189 -15.73 -8.97 -19.13
CA PHE A 189 -14.58 -8.19 -19.50
C PHE A 189 -13.27 -8.79 -18.98
N GLN A 190 -12.19 -8.45 -19.64
CA GLN A 190 -10.82 -8.74 -19.23
C GLN A 190 -10.01 -7.45 -19.38
N PHE A 191 -9.22 -7.15 -18.36
CA PHE A 191 -8.34 -5.99 -18.34
C PHE A 191 -6.95 -6.43 -17.89
N SER A 192 -5.92 -5.89 -18.54
CA SER A 192 -4.54 -6.00 -18.07
C SER A 192 -3.78 -4.70 -18.29
N ALA A 193 -2.80 -4.44 -17.43
CA ALA A 193 -1.91 -3.30 -17.54
C ALA A 193 -0.58 -3.59 -16.84
N ASN A 194 0.49 -2.94 -17.31
CA ASN A 194 1.77 -2.94 -16.63
C ASN A 194 1.87 -1.71 -15.74
N THR A 195 2.39 -1.90 -14.53
CA THR A 195 2.67 -0.81 -13.58
C THR A 195 4.13 -0.37 -13.70
N PRO A 196 4.46 0.86 -13.31
CA PRO A 196 5.85 1.24 -13.10
C PRO A 196 6.55 0.24 -12.18
N GLY A 197 7.82 -0.10 -12.43
CA GLY A 197 8.56 -1.08 -11.63
C GLY A 197 8.32 -2.53 -12.02
N GLN A 198 7.84 -2.79 -13.26
CA GLN A 198 7.65 -4.13 -13.85
C GLN A 198 6.52 -4.96 -13.21
N GLY A 199 5.62 -4.36 -12.46
CA GLY A 199 4.44 -5.04 -11.96
C GLY A 199 3.36 -5.19 -13.02
N THR A 200 2.40 -6.10 -12.79
CA THR A 200 1.24 -6.31 -13.67
C THR A 200 -0.05 -6.27 -12.86
N ILE A 201 -1.10 -5.77 -13.50
CA ILE A 201 -2.48 -5.80 -12.99
C ILE A 201 -3.31 -6.59 -13.97
N LYS A 202 -4.14 -7.53 -13.49
CA LYS A 202 -5.10 -8.28 -14.30
C LYS A 202 -6.45 -8.30 -13.59
N LEU A 203 -7.51 -8.00 -14.32
CA LEU A 203 -8.88 -8.13 -13.87
C LEU A 203 -9.64 -9.00 -14.86
N ASN A 204 -10.43 -9.93 -14.35
CA ASN A 204 -11.32 -10.77 -15.14
C ASN A 204 -12.67 -10.85 -14.43
N GLY A 205 -13.75 -10.56 -15.13
CA GLY A 205 -15.06 -10.56 -14.49
C GLY A 205 -16.19 -10.12 -15.38
N GLN A 206 -17.20 -9.59 -14.74
CA GLN A 206 -18.38 -9.02 -15.37
C GLN A 206 -18.56 -7.58 -14.92
N ALA A 207 -19.05 -6.74 -15.83
CA ALA A 207 -19.42 -5.37 -15.57
C ALA A 207 -20.81 -5.09 -16.13
N GLY A 208 -21.45 -4.04 -15.65
CA GLY A 208 -22.74 -3.61 -16.18
C GLY A 208 -23.95 -4.00 -15.36
N PRO A 209 -25.16 -3.61 -15.83
CA PRO A 209 -25.36 -2.77 -17.03
C PRO A 209 -24.63 -1.43 -16.94
N VAL A 210 -24.15 -0.91 -18.09
CA VAL A 210 -23.47 0.40 -18.12
C VAL A 210 -24.40 1.46 -17.55
N ASN A 211 -23.91 2.26 -16.59
CA ASN A 211 -24.71 3.35 -16.03
C ASN A 211 -24.74 4.53 -17.01
N GLY A 212 -25.90 4.77 -17.61
CA GLY A 212 -26.07 5.80 -18.62
C GLY A 212 -26.00 7.24 -18.11
N SER A 213 -26.08 7.45 -16.78
CA SER A 213 -25.94 8.79 -16.18
C SER A 213 -24.49 9.11 -15.79
N ASP A 214 -23.75 8.10 -15.37
CA ASP A 214 -22.35 8.20 -15.00
C ASP A 214 -21.68 6.83 -15.17
N ALA A 215 -20.80 6.70 -16.17
CA ALA A 215 -20.10 5.46 -16.45
C ALA A 215 -19.22 4.95 -15.28
N ALA A 216 -18.79 5.86 -14.39
CA ALA A 216 -18.02 5.50 -13.20
C ALA A 216 -18.85 4.72 -12.16
N LEU A 217 -20.18 4.79 -12.24
CA LEU A 217 -21.12 4.08 -11.37
C LEU A 217 -21.59 2.74 -11.96
N THR A 218 -20.90 2.22 -12.97
CA THR A 218 -21.19 0.90 -13.55
C THR A 218 -20.80 -0.19 -12.56
N PRO A 219 -21.70 -1.13 -12.19
CA PRO A 219 -21.36 -2.26 -11.33
C PRO A 219 -20.26 -3.15 -11.93
N ILE A 220 -19.44 -3.73 -11.06
CA ILE A 220 -18.33 -4.62 -11.45
C ILE A 220 -18.22 -5.76 -10.46
N HIS A 221 -18.07 -6.99 -10.98
CA HIS A 221 -17.71 -8.19 -10.24
C HIS A 221 -16.48 -8.81 -10.89
N ALA A 222 -15.34 -8.78 -10.22
CA ALA A 222 -14.09 -9.21 -10.85
C ALA A 222 -13.13 -9.89 -9.88
N THR A 223 -12.36 -10.84 -10.41
CA THR A 223 -11.12 -11.28 -9.79
C THR A 223 -10.00 -10.31 -10.15
N VAL A 224 -9.16 -10.00 -9.20
CA VAL A 224 -8.00 -9.12 -9.35
C VAL A 224 -6.74 -9.90 -9.01
N ASP A 225 -5.75 -9.83 -9.89
CA ASP A 225 -4.40 -10.33 -9.65
C ASP A 225 -3.42 -9.19 -9.95
N VAL A 226 -2.72 -8.74 -8.92
CA VAL A 226 -1.65 -7.75 -9.01
C VAL A 226 -0.36 -8.43 -8.58
N SER A 227 0.64 -8.40 -9.42
CA SER A 227 1.93 -9.00 -9.12
C SER A 227 3.04 -7.95 -9.22
N HIS A 228 3.98 -8.05 -8.30
CA HIS A 228 5.22 -7.26 -8.27
C HIS A 228 4.99 -5.74 -8.31
N LEU A 229 3.99 -5.24 -7.56
CA LEU A 229 3.71 -3.82 -7.44
C LEU A 229 4.76 -3.17 -6.53
N ASP A 230 5.70 -2.45 -7.09
CA ASP A 230 6.66 -1.63 -6.33
C ASP A 230 5.98 -0.33 -5.88
N LEU A 231 5.71 -0.22 -4.59
CA LEU A 231 4.97 0.90 -4.01
C LEU A 231 5.67 2.26 -4.21
N ALA A 232 7.00 2.28 -4.22
CA ALA A 232 7.78 3.50 -4.44
C ALA A 232 7.73 3.92 -5.93
N SER A 233 7.92 2.98 -6.85
CA SER A 233 7.92 3.23 -8.30
C SER A 233 6.55 3.64 -8.83
N THR A 234 5.47 3.13 -8.21
CA THR A 234 4.09 3.49 -8.60
C THR A 234 3.65 4.87 -8.11
N GLY A 235 4.43 5.51 -7.22
CA GLY A 235 4.08 6.80 -6.62
C GLY A 235 2.95 6.73 -5.58
N PHE A 236 2.54 5.54 -5.13
CA PHE A 236 1.65 5.39 -3.97
C PHE A 236 2.32 5.90 -2.69
N ILE A 237 3.64 5.68 -2.58
CA ILE A 237 4.48 6.21 -1.51
C ILE A 237 5.54 7.10 -2.17
N ASP A 238 5.81 8.25 -1.57
CA ASP A 238 6.89 9.12 -2.05
C ASP A 238 8.24 8.43 -1.82
N ALA A 239 8.99 8.17 -2.89
CA ALA A 239 10.28 7.50 -2.83
C ALA A 239 11.31 8.23 -1.94
N SER A 240 11.16 9.55 -1.77
CA SER A 240 12.04 10.35 -0.90
C SER A 240 11.87 10.02 0.58
N THR A 241 10.76 9.40 0.98
CA THR A 241 10.53 8.97 2.38
C THR A 241 11.37 7.77 2.78
N GLY A 242 11.89 7.02 1.81
CA GLY A 242 12.58 5.74 2.04
C GLY A 242 11.65 4.61 2.49
N LEU A 243 10.34 4.83 2.46
CA LEU A 243 9.32 3.81 2.71
C LEU A 243 9.04 3.03 1.43
N GLY A 244 8.50 1.82 1.54
CA GLY A 244 8.13 1.03 0.38
C GLY A 244 8.06 -0.46 0.63
N GLY A 245 8.02 -1.19 -0.47
CA GLY A 245 7.96 -2.65 -0.53
C GLY A 245 7.40 -3.09 -1.87
N ILE A 246 7.51 -4.38 -2.14
CA ILE A 246 6.95 -5.03 -3.32
C ILE A 246 5.69 -5.75 -2.87
N VAL A 247 4.56 -5.47 -3.51
CA VAL A 247 3.25 -6.02 -3.11
C VAL A 247 2.67 -6.88 -4.22
N GLY A 248 2.25 -8.07 -3.87
CA GLY A 248 1.33 -8.91 -4.63
C GLY A 248 -0.06 -8.86 -4.02
N PHE A 249 -1.09 -8.87 -4.85
CA PHE A 249 -2.48 -8.84 -4.43
C PHE A 249 -3.29 -9.83 -5.24
N ARG A 250 -4.08 -10.67 -4.60
CA ARG A 250 -5.00 -11.58 -5.25
C ARG A 250 -6.30 -11.64 -4.50
N GLY A 251 -7.42 -11.38 -5.20
CA GLY A 251 -8.71 -11.35 -4.54
C GLY A 251 -9.88 -11.14 -5.48
N GLN A 252 -11.02 -10.84 -4.89
CA GLN A 252 -12.25 -10.46 -5.57
C GLN A 252 -12.62 -9.02 -5.22
N VAL A 253 -13.22 -8.35 -6.17
CA VAL A 253 -13.76 -7.00 -6.05
C VAL A 253 -15.19 -7.02 -6.56
N ASP A 254 -16.11 -6.59 -5.72
CA ASP A 254 -17.52 -6.47 -6.01
C ASP A 254 -17.95 -5.02 -5.78
N SER A 255 -18.54 -4.39 -6.79
CA SER A 255 -19.02 -3.02 -6.72
C SER A 255 -20.42 -2.89 -7.29
N ASP A 256 -21.28 -2.19 -6.57
CA ASP A 256 -22.60 -1.77 -7.07
C ASP A 256 -22.56 -0.40 -7.78
N GLY A 257 -21.36 0.13 -8.01
CA GLY A 257 -21.09 1.46 -8.55
C GLY A 257 -20.99 2.56 -7.49
N LYS A 258 -21.37 2.30 -6.23
CA LYS A 258 -21.30 3.26 -5.11
C LYS A 258 -20.35 2.81 -4.01
N MET A 259 -20.42 1.53 -3.69
CA MET A 259 -19.53 0.90 -2.71
C MET A 259 -18.73 -0.19 -3.39
N VAL A 260 -17.54 -0.42 -2.89
CA VAL A 260 -16.66 -1.51 -3.32
C VAL A 260 -16.40 -2.40 -2.12
N ASP A 261 -16.78 -3.66 -2.21
CA ASP A 261 -16.37 -4.72 -1.29
C ASP A 261 -15.22 -5.50 -1.92
N SER A 262 -14.18 -5.78 -1.16
CA SER A 262 -13.05 -6.57 -1.65
C SER A 262 -12.54 -7.50 -0.56
N HIS A 263 -12.17 -8.71 -0.97
CA HIS A 263 -11.56 -9.71 -0.11
C HIS A 263 -10.51 -10.52 -0.86
N GLY A 264 -9.52 -10.99 -0.15
CA GLY A 264 -8.43 -11.73 -0.76
C GLY A 264 -7.17 -11.76 0.11
N SER A 265 -6.02 -11.92 -0.55
CA SER A 265 -4.73 -11.94 0.10
C SER A 265 -3.77 -10.91 -0.51
N VAL A 266 -2.93 -10.35 0.34
CA VAL A 266 -1.81 -9.46 -0.02
C VAL A 266 -0.54 -10.11 0.50
N THR A 267 0.47 -10.24 -0.35
CA THR A 267 1.83 -10.59 0.05
C THR A 267 2.71 -9.37 -0.11
N ALA A 268 3.44 -9.01 0.93
CA ALA A 268 4.34 -7.87 0.92
C ALA A 268 5.77 -8.32 1.23
N GLU A 269 6.69 -7.99 0.34
CA GLU A 269 8.12 -8.32 0.44
C GLU A 269 8.95 -7.04 0.59
N SER A 270 10.10 -7.17 1.22
CA SER A 270 11.06 -6.06 1.39
C SER A 270 10.42 -4.79 1.97
N LEU A 271 9.48 -4.97 2.92
CA LEU A 271 8.77 -3.87 3.55
C LEU A 271 9.72 -2.92 4.29
N LYS A 272 9.44 -1.62 4.17
CA LYS A 272 10.02 -0.54 4.96
C LYS A 272 8.87 0.34 5.45
N LEU A 273 8.62 0.32 6.75
CA LEU A 273 7.46 0.99 7.36
C LEU A 273 7.82 2.29 8.11
N THR A 274 9.11 2.53 8.33
CA THR A 274 9.61 3.76 8.96
C THR A 274 10.78 4.34 8.18
N ALA A 275 10.93 5.65 8.21
CA ALA A 275 12.05 6.34 7.55
C ALA A 275 13.38 5.83 8.12
N GLY A 276 14.35 5.55 7.25
CA GLY A 276 15.68 5.03 7.64
C GLY A 276 15.69 3.55 8.06
N SER A 277 14.54 2.86 8.02
CA SER A 277 14.47 1.42 8.29
C SER A 277 15.15 0.60 7.18
N SER A 278 15.53 -0.63 7.51
CA SER A 278 15.98 -1.63 6.54
C SER A 278 14.80 -2.45 6.03
N PRO A 279 14.87 -3.06 4.84
CA PRO A 279 13.81 -3.93 4.37
C PRO A 279 13.57 -5.12 5.30
N SER A 280 12.31 -5.60 5.37
CA SER A 280 12.03 -6.91 5.98
C SER A 280 12.77 -8.01 5.23
N THR A 281 13.24 -9.01 5.95
CA THR A 281 13.93 -10.19 5.38
C THR A 281 13.00 -11.37 5.12
N VAL A 282 11.76 -11.26 5.58
CA VAL A 282 10.70 -12.24 5.38
C VAL A 282 9.46 -11.55 4.80
N PRO A 283 8.63 -12.26 4.04
CA PRO A 283 7.38 -11.74 3.56
C PRO A 283 6.37 -11.55 4.71
N VAL A 284 5.41 -10.67 4.48
CA VAL A 284 4.23 -10.48 5.31
C VAL A 284 3.01 -10.76 4.45
N ASP A 285 2.22 -11.76 4.84
CA ASP A 285 0.98 -12.11 4.15
C ASP A 285 -0.22 -11.58 4.94
N ILE A 286 -1.22 -11.06 4.25
CA ILE A 286 -2.42 -10.48 4.87
C ILE A 286 -3.65 -11.03 4.15
N ASP A 287 -4.48 -11.81 4.84
CA ASP A 287 -5.83 -12.09 4.40
C ASP A 287 -6.75 -10.96 4.84
N TYR A 288 -7.47 -10.35 3.90
CA TYR A 288 -8.22 -9.15 4.19
C TYR A 288 -9.66 -9.20 3.69
N GLN A 289 -10.51 -8.41 4.34
CA GLN A 289 -11.84 -8.02 3.87
C GLN A 289 -12.03 -6.53 4.13
N THR A 290 -12.32 -5.77 3.08
CA THR A 290 -12.48 -4.32 3.14
C THR A 290 -13.70 -3.84 2.38
N THR A 291 -14.26 -2.71 2.81
CA THR A 291 -15.23 -1.92 2.05
C THR A 291 -14.65 -0.56 1.76
N TYR A 292 -14.97 0.00 0.61
CA TYR A 292 -14.49 1.31 0.17
C TYR A 292 -15.61 2.11 -0.47
N ASP A 293 -15.71 3.38 -0.09
CA ASP A 293 -16.57 4.38 -0.72
C ASP A 293 -15.74 5.21 -1.70
N PRO A 294 -15.87 4.99 -3.03
CA PRO A 294 -15.10 5.72 -4.02
C PRO A 294 -15.42 7.23 -4.05
N LYS A 295 -16.63 7.62 -3.69
CA LYS A 295 -17.04 9.03 -3.68
C LYS A 295 -16.34 9.81 -2.59
N ASN A 296 -16.38 9.31 -1.36
CA ASN A 296 -15.76 9.94 -0.19
C ASN A 296 -14.30 9.53 -0.01
N GLN A 297 -13.84 8.50 -0.75
CA GLN A 297 -12.49 7.93 -0.69
C GLN A 297 -12.12 7.37 0.69
N ILE A 298 -13.10 6.86 1.41
CA ILE A 298 -12.94 6.29 2.75
C ILE A 298 -13.18 4.78 2.67
N GLY A 299 -12.32 4.01 3.30
CA GLY A 299 -12.48 2.57 3.41
C GLY A 299 -12.41 2.07 4.83
N THR A 300 -12.96 0.88 5.03
CA THR A 300 -12.92 0.16 6.30
C THR A 300 -12.36 -1.24 6.09
N LEU A 301 -11.25 -1.53 6.74
CA LEU A 301 -10.71 -2.88 6.86
C LEU A 301 -11.50 -3.60 7.95
N LYS A 302 -12.45 -4.44 7.54
CA LYS A 302 -13.31 -5.21 8.45
C LYS A 302 -12.54 -6.33 9.12
N GLN A 303 -11.63 -6.95 8.36
CA GLN A 303 -10.77 -8.03 8.80
C GLN A 303 -9.44 -7.96 8.05
N GLY A 304 -8.35 -8.11 8.77
CA GLY A 304 -7.01 -8.31 8.26
C GLY A 304 -6.28 -9.29 9.15
N ASN A 305 -5.96 -10.49 8.66
CA ASN A 305 -5.12 -11.45 9.36
C ASN A 305 -3.71 -11.31 8.81
N VAL A 306 -2.81 -10.75 9.60
CA VAL A 306 -1.41 -10.52 9.24
C VAL A 306 -0.60 -11.73 9.67
N HIS A 307 0.03 -12.40 8.73
CA HIS A 307 0.84 -13.59 8.93
C HIS A 307 2.32 -13.28 8.69
N VAL A 308 3.16 -13.67 9.63
CA VAL A 308 4.62 -13.68 9.48
C VAL A 308 5.10 -15.04 9.96
N GLY A 309 5.40 -15.94 9.06
CA GLY A 309 5.62 -17.34 9.40
C GLY A 309 4.41 -17.93 10.11
N LYS A 310 4.58 -18.36 11.39
CA LYS A 310 3.49 -18.87 12.22
C LYS A 310 2.84 -17.81 13.11
N ALA A 311 3.44 -16.63 13.20
CA ALA A 311 2.87 -15.54 13.97
C ALA A 311 1.66 -14.94 13.23
N VAL A 312 0.56 -14.71 13.95
CA VAL A 312 -0.67 -14.14 13.40
C VAL A 312 -1.13 -12.97 14.26
N ALA A 313 -1.39 -11.84 13.62
CA ALA A 313 -2.00 -10.67 14.23
C ALA A 313 -3.27 -10.26 13.48
N ASN A 314 -4.27 -9.73 14.19
CA ASN A 314 -5.48 -9.18 13.60
C ASN A 314 -5.32 -7.67 13.40
N LEU A 315 -5.68 -7.18 12.24
CA LEU A 315 -5.66 -5.77 11.86
C LEU A 315 -7.06 -5.34 11.43
N THR A 316 -7.58 -4.27 12.02
CA THR A 316 -8.88 -3.70 11.66
C THR A 316 -8.81 -2.18 11.75
N GLY A 317 -9.71 -1.47 11.06
CA GLY A 317 -9.75 -0.01 11.15
C GLY A 317 -10.24 0.66 9.88
N THR A 318 -9.89 1.93 9.71
CA THR A 318 -10.30 2.76 8.58
C THR A 318 -9.11 3.38 7.88
N TYR A 319 -9.31 3.69 6.60
CA TYR A 319 -8.35 4.46 5.81
C TYR A 319 -9.08 5.53 5.00
N ASP A 320 -8.43 6.67 4.84
CA ASP A 320 -8.93 7.84 4.12
C ASP A 320 -7.93 8.22 3.04
N ALA A 321 -8.33 8.04 1.79
CA ALA A 321 -7.54 8.35 0.59
C ALA A 321 -7.94 9.69 -0.05
N SER A 322 -8.78 10.51 0.59
CA SER A 322 -9.24 11.80 0.07
C SER A 322 -8.14 12.87 0.04
N GLY A 323 -7.10 12.70 0.86
CA GLY A 323 -5.93 13.59 0.93
C GLY A 323 -4.84 13.25 -0.10
N ALA A 324 -3.82 14.11 -0.20
CA ALA A 324 -2.63 13.86 -1.03
C ALA A 324 -1.85 12.61 -0.60
N VAL A 325 -1.95 12.23 0.67
CA VAL A 325 -1.39 11.03 1.28
C VAL A 325 -2.49 10.32 2.03
N THR A 326 -2.64 9.03 1.80
CA THR A 326 -3.64 8.22 2.52
C THR A 326 -3.36 8.23 4.02
N ALA A 327 -4.36 8.52 4.81
CA ALA A 327 -4.31 8.44 6.27
C ALA A 327 -4.98 7.14 6.76
N VAL A 328 -4.45 6.55 7.83
CA VAL A 328 -4.99 5.33 8.42
C VAL A 328 -5.29 5.51 9.91
N ASN A 329 -6.27 4.78 10.38
CA ASN A 329 -6.59 4.62 11.80
C ASN A 329 -6.91 3.15 12.04
N MET A 330 -5.89 2.37 12.39
CA MET A 330 -5.94 0.92 12.48
C MET A 330 -5.63 0.47 13.91
N LYS A 331 -6.16 -0.68 14.27
CA LYS A 331 -5.83 -1.41 15.49
C LYS A 331 -5.27 -2.78 15.10
N MET A 332 -4.10 -3.09 15.60
CA MET A 332 -3.46 -4.41 15.44
C MET A 332 -3.37 -5.10 16.79
N SER A 333 -3.73 -6.37 16.86
CA SER A 333 -3.61 -7.19 18.07
C SER A 333 -3.12 -8.59 17.71
N GLY A 334 -2.20 -9.12 18.50
CA GLY A 334 -1.70 -10.48 18.37
C GLY A 334 -1.42 -11.06 19.74
N GLN A 335 -1.64 -12.36 19.91
CA GLN A 335 -1.39 -13.11 21.15
C GLN A 335 -0.58 -14.36 20.84
N GLY A 336 0.38 -14.68 21.70
CA GLY A 336 1.21 -15.85 21.57
C GLY A 336 2.02 -15.93 20.28
N MET A 337 2.30 -14.80 19.64
CA MET A 337 3.03 -14.74 18.37
C MET A 337 4.47 -15.22 18.56
N SER A 338 4.93 -16.12 17.69
CA SER A 338 6.30 -16.64 17.70
C SER A 338 7.31 -15.51 17.44
N VAL A 339 8.19 -15.25 18.39
CA VAL A 339 9.19 -14.19 18.31
C VAL A 339 10.24 -14.46 17.23
N PRO A 340 10.74 -15.70 17.04
CA PRO A 340 11.65 -16.01 15.94
C PRO A 340 11.06 -15.70 14.55
N ASP A 341 9.76 -15.95 14.35
CA ASP A 341 9.10 -15.65 13.07
C ASP A 341 9.03 -14.13 12.81
N LEU A 342 8.88 -13.32 13.88
CA LEU A 342 8.81 -11.86 13.78
C LEU A 342 10.17 -11.18 13.59
N GLU A 343 11.29 -11.86 13.87
CA GLU A 343 12.63 -11.26 13.80
C GLU A 343 12.89 -10.62 12.42
N GLY A 344 12.47 -11.29 11.35
CA GLY A 344 12.67 -10.80 9.98
C GLY A 344 11.89 -9.53 9.63
N VAL A 345 10.87 -9.15 10.40
CA VAL A 345 10.10 -7.92 10.20
C VAL A 345 10.61 -6.74 11.05
N LEU A 346 11.36 -7.00 12.12
CA LEU A 346 11.90 -5.95 12.99
C LEU A 346 12.67 -4.86 12.24
N PRO A 347 13.52 -5.18 11.22
CA PRO A 347 14.19 -4.16 10.44
C PRO A 347 13.24 -3.19 9.74
N ALA A 348 12.05 -3.66 9.31
CA ALA A 348 11.06 -2.84 8.61
C ALA A 348 10.46 -1.73 9.48
N VAL A 349 10.37 -1.95 10.79
CA VAL A 349 9.91 -0.95 11.77
C VAL A 349 11.07 -0.21 12.45
N GLY A 350 12.30 -0.35 11.90
CA GLY A 350 13.49 0.33 12.40
C GLY A 350 14.12 -0.30 13.65
N VAL A 351 13.63 -1.47 14.10
CA VAL A 351 14.20 -2.18 15.25
C VAL A 351 15.41 -2.98 14.78
N LYS A 352 16.58 -2.69 15.36
CA LYS A 352 17.83 -3.42 15.11
C LYS A 352 18.25 -4.11 16.39
N LEU A 353 18.51 -5.40 16.30
CA LEU A 353 19.11 -6.17 17.39
C LEU A 353 20.58 -5.80 17.55
N PRO A 354 21.18 -5.98 18.76
CA PRO A 354 22.63 -5.89 18.94
C PRO A 354 23.37 -6.76 17.92
N SER A 355 24.57 -6.32 17.50
CA SER A 355 25.34 -7.04 16.49
C SER A 355 25.61 -8.48 16.90
N GLY A 356 25.26 -9.43 16.03
CA GLY A 356 25.37 -10.87 16.27
C GLY A 356 24.27 -11.47 17.13
N ALA A 357 23.30 -10.69 17.59
CA ALA A 357 22.16 -11.20 18.34
C ALA A 357 21.07 -11.75 17.41
N SER A 358 20.38 -12.80 17.87
CA SER A 358 19.18 -13.37 17.25
C SER A 358 18.17 -13.83 18.28
N LEU A 359 16.90 -13.83 17.90
CA LEU A 359 15.78 -14.24 18.76
C LEU A 359 15.44 -15.70 18.48
N GLN A 360 15.78 -16.61 19.41
CA GLN A 360 15.64 -18.05 19.20
C GLN A 360 14.34 -18.64 19.75
N SER A 361 13.71 -17.99 20.73
CA SER A 361 12.47 -18.45 21.34
C SER A 361 11.66 -17.29 21.91
N GLY A 362 10.45 -17.59 22.34
CA GLY A 362 9.56 -16.68 23.04
C GLY A 362 8.26 -16.43 22.28
N THR A 363 7.33 -15.80 23.00
CA THR A 363 6.05 -15.36 22.46
C THR A 363 5.84 -13.88 22.72
N LEU A 364 5.19 -13.21 21.79
CA LEU A 364 4.84 -11.78 21.85
C LEU A 364 3.34 -11.61 21.87
N ASP A 365 2.86 -10.84 22.85
CA ASP A 365 1.49 -10.33 22.92
C ASP A 365 1.52 -8.83 22.71
N THR A 366 0.59 -8.29 21.91
CA THR A 366 0.53 -6.86 21.65
C THR A 366 -0.86 -6.38 21.27
N SER A 367 -1.10 -5.08 21.51
CA SER A 367 -2.29 -4.35 21.05
C SER A 367 -1.87 -2.94 20.66
N LEU A 368 -1.64 -2.73 19.36
CA LEU A 368 -1.09 -1.49 18.82
C LEU A 368 -2.16 -0.68 18.11
N ALA A 369 -2.15 0.63 18.34
CA ALA A 369 -2.83 1.62 17.49
C ALA A 369 -1.85 2.10 16.42
N ILE A 370 -2.29 2.12 15.16
CA ILE A 370 -1.53 2.59 14.01
C ILE A 370 -2.32 3.73 13.38
N SER A 371 -1.77 4.93 13.37
CA SER A 371 -2.51 6.12 12.93
C SER A 371 -1.64 7.12 12.19
N GLY A 372 -2.29 7.97 11.40
CA GLY A 372 -1.65 9.05 10.66
C GLY A 372 -1.47 8.76 9.17
N PRO A 373 -0.88 9.71 8.43
CA PRO A 373 -0.52 9.52 7.03
C PRO A 373 0.46 8.35 6.87
N VAL A 374 0.32 7.57 5.79
CA VAL A 374 1.15 6.36 5.57
C VAL A 374 2.65 6.66 5.46
N ASP A 375 3.03 7.88 5.14
CA ASP A 375 4.41 8.37 5.10
C ASP A 375 4.92 8.88 6.47
N LYS A 376 4.04 8.99 7.48
CA LYS A 376 4.34 9.49 8.83
C LYS A 376 3.54 8.73 9.89
N LEU A 377 3.56 7.40 9.80
CA LEU A 377 2.81 6.55 10.72
C LEU A 377 3.28 6.71 12.16
N VAL A 378 2.30 6.68 13.05
CA VAL A 378 2.50 6.55 14.49
C VAL A 378 1.94 5.19 14.91
N ILE A 379 2.81 4.34 15.46
CA ILE A 379 2.47 3.01 15.98
C ILE A 379 2.69 3.05 17.47
N ALA A 380 1.67 2.81 18.28
CA ALA A 380 1.79 2.91 19.73
C ALA A 380 0.93 1.85 20.46
N GLY A 381 1.42 1.35 21.55
CA GLY A 381 0.69 0.44 22.45
C GLY A 381 1.58 -0.47 23.28
N PRO A 382 0.98 -1.33 24.11
CA PRO A 382 1.70 -2.28 24.95
C PRO A 382 2.27 -3.45 24.15
N VAL A 383 3.46 -3.89 24.55
CA VAL A 383 4.09 -5.14 24.12
C VAL A 383 4.47 -5.97 25.33
N THR A 384 4.22 -7.26 25.26
CA THR A 384 4.62 -8.20 26.30
C THR A 384 5.33 -9.38 25.63
N LEU A 385 6.58 -9.60 26.03
CA LEU A 385 7.40 -10.71 25.57
C LEU A 385 7.53 -11.72 26.71
N SER A 386 7.36 -13.01 26.40
CA SER A 386 7.43 -14.08 27.37
C SER A 386 8.38 -15.20 26.93
N ASN A 387 9.19 -15.71 27.86
CA ASN A 387 10.10 -16.86 27.68
C ASN A 387 10.99 -16.73 26.42
N ALA A 388 11.53 -15.54 26.20
CA ALA A 388 12.38 -15.27 25.06
C ALA A 388 13.85 -15.56 25.34
N LYS A 389 14.55 -16.03 24.32
CA LYS A 389 15.99 -16.21 24.34
C LYS A 389 16.62 -15.36 23.23
N MET A 390 17.49 -14.44 23.63
CA MET A 390 18.34 -13.68 22.74
C MET A 390 19.73 -14.32 22.75
N ALA A 391 20.08 -15.03 21.69
CA ALA A 391 21.40 -15.61 21.50
C ALA A 391 22.39 -14.57 20.95
N GLY A 392 23.66 -14.74 21.24
CA GLY A 392 24.73 -13.87 20.78
C GLY A 392 24.82 -12.51 21.47
N PHE A 393 24.00 -12.27 22.52
CA PHE A 393 24.05 -11.06 23.34
C PHE A 393 23.90 -11.39 24.84
N SER A 394 24.91 -11.08 25.63
CA SER A 394 24.90 -11.28 27.09
C SER A 394 24.61 -9.95 27.78
N LEU A 395 23.38 -9.73 28.24
CA LEU A 395 23.02 -8.57 29.04
C LEU A 395 23.81 -8.57 30.38
N LYS A 396 24.04 -9.73 30.97
CA LYS A 396 24.87 -9.89 32.18
C LYS A 396 26.31 -9.43 31.91
N GLY A 397 26.88 -9.82 30.77
CA GLY A 397 28.21 -9.38 30.32
C GLY A 397 28.28 -7.87 30.09
N ALA A 398 27.26 -7.31 29.41
CA ALA A 398 27.16 -5.87 29.15
C ALA A 398 27.04 -5.06 30.46
N LEU A 399 26.31 -5.57 31.44
CA LEU A 399 26.21 -4.99 32.81
C LEU A 399 27.47 -5.24 33.64
N GLY A 400 28.40 -6.11 33.20
CA GLY A 400 29.69 -6.34 33.84
C GLY A 400 30.57 -5.10 33.92
N ALA A 401 30.43 -4.15 33.00
CA ALA A 401 31.04 -2.81 33.06
C ALA A 401 30.60 -2.03 34.32
N LEU A 402 29.49 -2.42 34.93
CA LEU A 402 28.97 -1.88 36.20
C LEU A 402 29.31 -2.77 37.41
N SER A 403 30.21 -3.76 37.25
CA SER A 403 30.48 -4.83 38.26
C SER A 403 30.91 -4.27 39.61
N SER A 404 31.66 -3.16 39.64
CA SER A 404 32.04 -2.49 40.90
C SER A 404 30.83 -1.94 41.70
N PHE A 405 29.67 -1.78 41.06
CA PHE A 405 28.43 -1.28 41.64
C PHE A 405 27.36 -2.39 41.80
N THR A 406 27.44 -3.45 41.00
CA THR A 406 26.40 -4.47 40.91
C THR A 406 26.74 -5.74 41.66
N GLY A 407 28.03 -6.00 41.91
CA GLY A 407 28.50 -7.26 42.52
C GLY A 407 28.26 -8.48 41.60
N LEU A 408 27.85 -8.28 40.36
CA LEU A 408 27.68 -9.33 39.37
C LEU A 408 29.07 -9.87 39.00
N GLY A 409 29.41 -11.07 39.47
CA GLY A 409 30.65 -11.74 39.09
C GLY A 409 30.72 -11.96 37.58
N GLY A 410 31.97 -12.20 37.06
CA GLY A 410 32.29 -12.31 35.65
C GLY A 410 31.31 -13.15 34.86
N ALA A 411 31.05 -12.68 33.64
CA ALA A 411 30.06 -13.28 32.76
C ALA A 411 30.51 -14.63 32.22
N SER A 412 29.76 -15.66 32.51
CA SER A 412 29.76 -16.91 31.73
C SER A 412 28.42 -17.00 31.00
N GLY A 413 28.47 -16.88 29.66
CA GLY A 413 27.30 -17.02 28.80
C GLY A 413 27.28 -15.96 27.67
N SER A 414 26.94 -16.39 26.47
CA SER A 414 26.79 -15.54 25.28
C SER A 414 25.37 -15.06 25.08
N ASP A 415 24.42 -15.59 25.84
CA ASP A 415 22.99 -15.43 25.59
C ASP A 415 22.27 -14.73 26.76
N THR A 416 21.15 -14.13 26.50
CA THR A 416 20.23 -13.55 27.49
C THR A 416 18.89 -14.27 27.45
N GLU A 417 18.49 -14.87 28.58
CA GLU A 417 17.14 -15.41 28.78
C GLU A 417 16.26 -14.33 29.41
N ILE A 418 15.13 -14.03 28.76
CA ILE A 418 14.13 -13.07 29.24
C ILE A 418 12.89 -13.87 29.63
N GLN A 419 12.58 -13.88 30.93
CA GLN A 419 11.38 -14.53 31.41
C GLN A 419 10.14 -13.74 31.00
N THR A 420 10.14 -12.43 31.25
CA THR A 420 9.10 -11.49 30.79
C THR A 420 9.71 -10.13 30.46
N LEU A 421 9.17 -9.49 29.44
CA LEU A 421 9.38 -8.08 29.16
C LEU A 421 8.01 -7.45 28.92
N HIS A 422 7.72 -6.37 29.61
CA HIS A 422 6.56 -5.54 29.37
C HIS A 422 7.01 -4.12 29.10
N ALA A 423 6.43 -3.47 28.08
CA ALA A 423 6.70 -2.07 27.77
C ALA A 423 5.54 -1.45 27.01
N ASP A 424 5.39 -0.14 27.12
CA ASP A 424 4.61 0.66 26.18
C ASP A 424 5.57 1.24 25.13
N VAL A 425 5.31 0.91 23.88
CA VAL A 425 6.13 1.36 22.74
C VAL A 425 5.40 2.39 21.93
N ARG A 426 6.17 3.32 21.36
CA ARG A 426 5.72 4.26 20.36
C ARG A 426 6.81 4.39 19.30
N VAL A 427 6.43 4.17 18.04
CA VAL A 427 7.29 4.37 16.87
C VAL A 427 6.66 5.49 16.04
N ASP A 428 7.44 6.49 15.71
CA ASP A 428 7.03 7.60 14.85
C ASP A 428 8.24 8.10 14.03
N PRO A 429 8.10 9.10 13.16
CA PRO A 429 9.20 9.59 12.33
C PRO A 429 10.42 10.10 13.10
N SER A 430 10.29 10.45 14.39
CA SER A 430 11.41 10.88 15.23
C SER A 430 12.23 9.70 15.76
N GLY A 431 11.66 8.51 15.78
CA GLY A 431 12.30 7.28 16.27
C GLY A 431 11.38 6.39 17.07
N GLN A 432 11.97 5.68 18.02
CA GLN A 432 11.31 4.70 18.88
C GLN A 432 11.38 5.20 20.32
N HIS A 433 10.25 5.16 21.00
CA HIS A 433 10.08 5.56 22.40
C HIS A 433 9.56 4.39 23.19
N VAL A 434 10.21 4.07 24.29
CA VAL A 434 9.83 2.99 25.19
C VAL A 434 9.61 3.55 26.59
N THR A 435 8.43 3.32 27.12
CA THR A 435 8.06 3.69 28.49
C THR A 435 7.57 2.48 29.26
N ASN A 436 7.55 2.60 30.58
CA ASN A 436 7.08 1.52 31.48
C ASN A 436 7.79 0.19 31.24
N LEU A 437 9.05 0.23 30.75
CA LEU A 437 9.82 -1.00 30.54
C LEU A 437 10.02 -1.74 31.87
N ASN A 438 9.67 -3.01 31.87
CA ASN A 438 9.91 -3.95 32.96
C ASN A 438 10.38 -5.29 32.36
N VAL A 439 11.63 -5.64 32.58
CA VAL A 439 12.26 -6.86 32.08
C VAL A 439 12.71 -7.73 33.22
N VAL A 440 12.26 -8.96 33.25
CA VAL A 440 12.71 -9.99 34.22
C VAL A 440 13.70 -10.92 33.51
N VAL A 441 14.94 -10.88 33.96
CA VAL A 441 16.04 -11.74 33.48
C VAL A 441 16.50 -12.61 34.66
N PRO A 442 16.27 -13.94 34.64
CA PRO A 442 16.55 -14.82 35.81
C PRO A 442 18.00 -14.74 36.30
N SER A 443 18.96 -14.57 35.40
CA SER A 443 20.41 -14.47 35.72
C SER A 443 20.84 -13.12 36.28
N ILE A 444 19.95 -12.09 36.28
CA ILE A 444 20.25 -10.71 36.68
C ILE A 444 19.28 -10.21 37.76
N GLY A 445 17.98 -10.36 37.51
CA GLY A 445 16.89 -9.78 38.28
C GLY A 445 15.93 -9.00 37.40
N THR A 446 15.41 -7.87 37.89
CA THR A 446 14.45 -7.04 37.18
C THR A 446 15.12 -5.74 36.72
N VAL A 447 14.95 -5.40 35.44
CA VAL A 447 15.40 -4.12 34.86
C VAL A 447 14.17 -3.31 34.49
N THR A 448 14.07 -2.09 35.02
CA THR A 448 12.99 -1.15 34.69
C THR A 448 13.54 0.13 34.13
N GLY A 449 12.73 0.87 33.33
CA GLY A 449 13.16 2.14 32.81
C GLY A 449 12.35 2.68 31.66
N ASN A 450 12.91 3.70 31.05
CA ASN A 450 12.38 4.33 29.82
C ASN A 450 13.56 4.66 28.91
N GLY A 451 13.29 4.75 27.61
CA GLY A 451 14.35 5.07 26.66
C GLY A 451 13.82 5.47 25.30
N ASP A 452 14.69 6.13 24.59
CA ASP A 452 14.45 6.57 23.23
C ASP A 452 15.57 6.05 22.33
N ALA A 453 15.21 5.65 21.11
CA ALA A 453 16.14 5.44 20.01
C ALA A 453 15.75 6.40 18.89
N SER A 454 16.69 7.24 18.45
CA SER A 454 16.44 8.12 17.30
C SER A 454 16.22 7.34 16.01
N ALA A 455 15.74 7.98 14.96
CA ALA A 455 15.63 7.37 13.63
C ALA A 455 16.99 6.87 13.08
N SER A 456 18.12 7.46 13.52
CA SER A 456 19.48 6.99 13.23
C SER A 456 19.91 5.78 14.08
N GLY A 457 19.14 5.44 15.12
CA GLY A 457 19.43 4.34 16.05
C GLY A 457 20.25 4.74 17.28
N ASP A 458 20.43 6.04 17.55
CA ASP A 458 21.14 6.52 18.74
C ASP A 458 20.29 6.34 19.98
N LEU A 459 20.86 5.69 21.00
CA LEU A 459 20.18 5.34 22.25
C LEU A 459 20.32 6.42 23.32
N ASN A 460 19.22 6.66 24.04
CA ASN A 460 19.18 7.48 25.24
C ASN A 460 18.21 6.87 26.25
N CYS A 461 18.68 5.88 27.00
CA CYS A 461 17.84 5.16 27.96
C CYS A 461 18.30 5.39 29.40
N LYS A 462 17.32 5.50 30.29
CA LYS A 462 17.52 5.57 31.74
C LYS A 462 16.90 4.35 32.38
N MET A 463 17.71 3.51 32.99
CA MET A 463 17.37 2.21 33.49
C MET A 463 17.72 2.03 34.95
N VAL A 464 17.04 1.11 35.64
CA VAL A 464 17.34 0.68 37.00
C VAL A 464 17.35 -0.84 37.05
N ALA A 465 18.42 -1.45 37.55
CA ALA A 465 18.54 -2.90 37.73
C ALA A 465 18.35 -3.27 39.22
N ALA A 466 17.28 -4.01 39.52
CA ALA A 466 17.07 -4.66 40.83
C ALA A 466 17.61 -6.09 40.72
N LEU A 467 18.78 -6.33 41.36
CA LEU A 467 19.52 -7.57 41.22
C LEU A 467 18.97 -8.67 42.12
N SER A 468 18.92 -9.91 41.59
CA SER A 468 18.58 -11.13 42.37
C SER A 468 19.82 -11.73 43.02
N GLY A 469 19.71 -12.20 44.25
CA GLY A 469 20.79 -12.90 44.98
C GLY A 469 21.65 -12.03 45.90
N ALA A 470 22.88 -12.47 46.22
CA ALA A 470 23.79 -11.82 47.18
C ALA A 470 24.18 -10.35 46.83
N GLY A 471 24.06 -9.97 45.58
CA GLY A 471 24.21 -8.58 45.12
C GLY A 471 23.10 -7.64 45.63
N GLY A 472 21.94 -8.15 46.03
CA GLY A 472 20.84 -7.37 46.59
C GLY A 472 21.17 -6.70 47.92
N ALA A 473 22.11 -7.25 48.69
CA ALA A 473 22.60 -6.65 49.95
C ALA A 473 23.40 -5.36 49.72
N ILE A 474 24.10 -5.24 48.58
CA ILE A 474 24.91 -4.05 48.23
C ILE A 474 24.01 -2.90 47.77
N THR A 475 22.88 -3.17 47.15
CA THR A 475 21.93 -2.15 46.69
C THR A 475 21.25 -1.40 47.84
N SER A 476 21.10 -2.04 49.01
CA SER A 476 20.58 -1.37 50.19
C SER A 476 21.60 -0.42 50.86
N VAL A 477 22.90 -0.70 50.70
CA VAL A 477 23.99 0.11 51.27
C VAL A 477 24.27 1.36 50.41
N LEU A 478 24.03 1.29 49.10
CA LEU A 478 24.24 2.43 48.17
C LEU A 478 23.07 3.43 48.17
N GLY A 479 22.31 3.52 49.24
CA GLY A 479 21.30 4.57 49.46
C GLY A 479 20.03 4.46 48.64
N GLY A 480 19.89 3.38 47.95
CA GLY A 480 18.74 3.20 47.05
C GLY A 480 17.67 2.29 47.64
N GLY A 481 17.33 2.26 48.92
CA GLY A 481 16.31 1.34 49.52
C GLY A 481 15.60 0.51 48.42
N SER A 482 15.21 -0.60 48.39
CA SER A 482 14.56 -1.52 47.42
C SER A 482 14.51 -1.17 45.88
N LYS A 483 15.18 -0.09 45.43
CA LYS A 483 15.01 0.47 44.05
C LYS A 483 16.06 0.08 43.01
N GLY A 484 17.16 -0.62 43.40
CA GLY A 484 18.17 -1.10 42.44
C GLY A 484 19.24 -0.07 42.02
N VAL A 485 20.11 -0.46 41.06
CA VAL A 485 21.25 0.33 40.57
C VAL A 485 20.84 1.08 39.31
N PRO A 486 20.84 2.43 39.32
CA PRO A 486 20.54 3.23 38.15
C PRO A 486 21.71 3.23 37.16
N PHE A 487 21.40 3.10 35.88
CA PHE A 487 22.36 3.12 34.78
C PHE A 487 21.77 3.74 33.51
N LEU A 488 22.64 4.14 32.60
CA LEU A 488 22.29 4.71 31.29
C LEU A 488 22.69 3.71 30.20
N VAL A 489 21.86 3.61 29.15
CA VAL A 489 22.24 2.94 27.90
C VAL A 489 22.37 4.01 26.83
N LYS A 490 23.56 4.12 26.26
CA LYS A 490 23.95 5.07 25.22
C LYS A 490 24.51 4.30 24.03
N GLY A 491 25.07 5.01 23.05
CA GLY A 491 25.58 4.42 21.82
C GLY A 491 24.46 4.17 20.81
N THR A 492 24.51 3.09 20.10
CA THR A 492 23.51 2.75 19.07
C THR A 492 22.80 1.43 19.39
N THR A 493 21.67 1.18 18.75
CA THR A 493 20.93 -0.09 18.86
C THR A 493 21.80 -1.31 18.52
N SER A 494 22.73 -1.17 17.56
CA SER A 494 23.69 -2.23 17.19
C SER A 494 24.86 -2.38 18.16
N HIS A 495 25.26 -1.31 18.84
CA HIS A 495 26.40 -1.25 19.77
C HIS A 495 25.99 -0.48 21.03
N PRO A 496 25.15 -1.05 21.90
CA PRO A 496 24.74 -0.40 23.12
C PRO A 496 25.88 -0.33 24.13
N VAL A 497 26.03 0.84 24.80
CA VAL A 497 27.04 1.09 25.82
C VAL A 497 26.35 1.35 27.15
N PHE A 498 26.67 0.56 28.16
CA PHE A 498 26.10 0.63 29.50
C PHE A 498 27.02 1.44 30.42
N GLN A 499 26.46 2.46 31.09
CA GLN A 499 27.22 3.39 31.95
C GLN A 499 26.50 3.60 33.28
N PRO A 500 27.22 3.78 34.42
CA PRO A 500 26.59 4.15 35.69
C PRO A 500 25.90 5.52 35.58
N ASP A 501 24.69 5.65 36.10
CA ASP A 501 24.05 6.97 36.28
C ASP A 501 24.47 7.58 37.61
N VAL A 502 25.64 8.24 37.60
CA VAL A 502 26.20 8.88 38.82
C VAL A 502 25.27 9.97 39.35
N SER A 503 24.57 10.69 38.47
CA SER A 503 23.63 11.76 38.85
C SER A 503 22.35 11.19 39.48
N GLY A 504 21.86 10.05 38.98
CA GLY A 504 20.75 9.30 39.55
C GLY A 504 21.08 8.73 40.92
N MET A 505 22.29 8.19 41.06
CA MET A 505 22.79 7.69 42.35
C MET A 505 22.85 8.82 43.38
N ALA A 506 23.46 9.98 43.08
CA ALA A 506 23.57 11.13 43.97
C ALA A 506 22.20 11.67 44.45
N LYS A 507 21.21 11.73 43.55
CA LYS A 507 19.83 12.13 43.89
C LYS A 507 19.16 11.10 44.83
N GLY A 508 19.44 9.81 44.67
CA GLY A 508 18.97 8.75 45.55
C GLY A 508 19.47 8.94 46.99
N PHE A 509 20.75 9.26 47.17
CA PHE A 509 21.35 9.56 48.47
C PHE A 509 20.73 10.78 49.14
N LEU A 510 20.50 11.89 48.42
CA LEU A 510 19.90 13.10 48.95
C LEU A 510 18.44 12.91 49.40
N ASN A 511 17.67 12.06 48.73
CA ASN A 511 16.29 11.78 49.11
C ASN A 511 16.17 10.86 50.32
N THR A 512 17.09 9.91 50.50
CA THR A 512 17.11 9.01 51.64
C THR A 512 17.55 9.75 52.93
N GLY A 513 18.40 10.78 52.82
CA GLY A 513 18.81 11.64 53.93
C GLY A 513 17.71 12.55 54.50
N LYS A 514 16.59 12.72 53.80
CA LYS A 514 15.46 13.56 54.27
C LYS A 514 14.41 12.81 55.08
N THR A 515 14.43 11.48 55.11
CA THR A 515 13.43 10.65 55.80
C THR A 515 13.96 9.91 57.03
N GLY A 516 15.23 10.12 57.41
CA GLY A 516 15.83 9.47 58.57
C GLY A 516 16.73 10.43 59.35
N LEU A 517 16.16 11.28 60.22
CA LEU A 517 16.92 11.89 61.31
C LEU A 517 17.32 10.82 62.30
N GLY A 518 18.50 10.23 62.12
CA GLY A 518 19.16 9.35 63.04
C GLY A 518 20.65 9.40 62.77
N THR A 519 21.34 10.17 63.59
CA THR A 519 22.79 10.37 63.68
C THR A 519 23.64 9.14 63.37
N THR A 520 24.27 9.12 62.21
CA THR A 520 25.60 8.52 61.98
C THR A 520 26.37 9.32 60.94
N SER A 521 27.16 10.26 61.42
CA SER A 521 28.09 11.13 60.66
C SER A 521 29.27 10.38 60.02
N GLY A 522 29.24 9.03 59.98
CA GLY A 522 30.34 8.24 59.39
C GLY A 522 30.14 7.80 57.93
N ALA A 523 28.89 7.58 57.52
CA ALA A 523 28.63 6.98 56.18
C ALA A 523 28.67 8.01 55.04
N ALA A 524 28.27 9.27 55.27
CA ALA A 524 28.32 10.31 54.27
C ALA A 524 29.76 10.74 53.92
N GLY A 525 30.67 10.67 54.91
CA GLY A 525 32.10 10.94 54.73
C GLY A 525 32.82 9.84 53.94
N ALA A 526 32.44 8.58 54.12
CA ALA A 526 33.01 7.46 53.40
C ALA A 526 32.56 7.43 51.93
N ALA A 527 31.31 7.80 51.65
CA ALA A 527 30.79 7.88 50.26
C ALA A 527 31.42 9.08 49.49
N ALA A 528 31.57 10.24 50.12
CA ALA A 528 32.25 11.38 49.53
C ALA A 528 33.76 11.13 49.30
N GLY A 529 34.40 10.35 50.20
CA GLY A 529 35.78 9.92 50.07
C GLY A 529 36.00 8.91 48.95
N ALA A 530 35.05 7.97 48.75
CA ALA A 530 35.08 6.98 47.68
C ALA A 530 34.90 7.65 46.31
N LEU A 531 33.99 8.64 46.18
CA LEU A 531 33.82 9.45 44.97
C LEU A 531 35.00 10.39 44.71
N GLY A 532 35.60 11.01 45.70
CA GLY A 532 36.80 11.84 45.59
C GLY A 532 38.05 11.05 45.17
N GLY A 533 38.16 9.79 45.55
CA GLY A 533 39.26 8.89 45.16
C GLY A 533 39.20 8.42 43.73
N LEU A 534 38.01 8.41 43.11
CA LEU A 534 37.81 8.02 41.72
C LEU A 534 38.14 9.16 40.70
N PHE A 535 38.06 10.41 41.12
CA PHE A 535 38.32 11.56 40.28
C PHE A 535 39.64 12.29 40.57
N GLY A 536 40.39 11.87 41.60
CA GLY A 536 41.62 12.47 42.05
C GLY A 536 42.87 11.62 41.80
N LYS A 537 43.31 11.51 40.50
CA LYS A 537 44.73 11.36 40.15
C LYS A 537 44.95 11.41 38.64
N LYS A 538 45.22 12.62 38.17
CA LYS A 538 46.19 12.82 37.11
C LYS A 538 46.78 14.22 37.25
N LYS A 539 47.85 14.33 38.07
CA LYS A 539 48.87 15.39 37.90
C LYS A 539 50.22 14.79 38.18
N THR A 540 51.16 15.08 37.22
CA THR A 540 52.62 14.96 37.29
C THR A 540 53.16 13.53 37.12
N GLN A 541 53.86 13.22 36.08
CA GLN A 541 55.06 13.76 35.37
C GLN A 541 55.08 13.32 33.93
#